data_3d8262c4bdd27cc43a3acd7b223c1573
#
_entry.id   3d8262c4bdd27cc43a3acd7b223c1573
#
_cell.length_a   1.000
_cell.length_b   1.000
_cell.length_c   1.000
_cell.angle_alpha   90.00
_cell.angle_beta   90.00
_cell.angle_gamma   90.00
#
_symmetry.space_group_name_H-M   'P 1'
#
loop_
_entity.id
_entity.type
_entity.pdbx_description
1 polymer ?
#
loop_
_entity_poly.entity_id
_entity_poly.type
_entity_poly.pdbx_seq_one_letter_code
_entity_poly.pdbx_strand_id
1 'polypeptide(L)'
;SDDKDLSISFYAKDLSRVRKSLLDKRPNRLLVNYINAPLMSGGNRQSICSIENYRKWLGPERYPLGRWPSEFSPALMQQMAINIALAEENAGGCGIFSVNGPPGTGKTTLLKDIIAEYVVRRARLLADLNQPDDAFTETPLLVKSLEAGKSQKTFGLQTGRGLADYGILVTSCNNTAVENITFELPETSKLPTAEAMSKAGHSLVFSEGKDLFFGDLASNMLNGNTDPGKHTKQAWGLISARLGKGDNIRSFSEMVLRPFVSKMSPKRDNEKVMREFKNRFPSFDIAQQEFLKQYRIVERLRRSVSCNEEVFRMADEKMQSSNPLKNAEFDKAREELFYQALVLHGSFVINSYKWRCNLYSLLAFWDNKYMPEEKELIFSHVLNSLFFLVPVVSTTFASVQKMLEYMGREQLGLLIV
;
A
#
# COMPACT_ATOMS: atom_id res chain seq x y z
N SER A 1 10.09 35.34 37.58
CA SER A 1 10.90 34.64 36.59
C SER A 1 10.02 33.74 35.77
N ASP A 2 9.68 34.24 34.56
CA ASP A 2 8.87 33.52 33.61
C ASP A 2 9.70 32.42 32.95
N ASP A 3 9.59 31.22 33.45
CA ASP A 3 9.90 30.02 32.71
C ASP A 3 8.76 29.83 31.69
N LYS A 4 8.89 30.46 30.55
CA LYS A 4 8.10 30.12 29.38
C LYS A 4 8.47 28.68 29.03
N ASP A 5 7.53 27.76 29.21
CA ASP A 5 7.52 26.43 28.63
C ASP A 5 7.84 26.55 27.14
N LEU A 6 9.08 26.37 26.79
CA LEU A 6 9.51 26.14 25.43
C LEU A 6 8.82 24.83 25.02
N SER A 7 7.72 24.93 24.29
CA SER A 7 7.08 23.76 23.70
C SER A 7 8.13 22.98 22.94
N ILE A 8 8.61 21.90 23.54
CA ILE A 8 9.62 21.05 22.93
C ILE A 8 9.01 20.53 21.64
N SER A 9 9.54 20.97 20.51
CA SER A 9 9.11 20.51 19.21
C SER A 9 9.08 18.98 19.20
N PHE A 10 7.99 18.38 18.71
CA PHE A 10 7.91 16.91 18.61
C PHE A 10 9.01 16.31 17.72
N TYR A 11 9.70 17.12 16.93
CA TYR A 11 10.89 16.73 16.17
C TYR A 11 12.19 16.66 17.02
N ALA A 12 12.21 17.17 18.23
CA ALA A 12 13.47 17.29 19.02
C ALA A 12 14.14 15.93 19.23
N LYS A 13 13.36 14.89 19.51
CA LYS A 13 13.87 13.52 19.68
C LYS A 13 14.42 12.95 18.38
N ASP A 14 13.76 13.19 17.27
CA ASP A 14 14.19 12.68 15.96
C ASP A 14 15.43 13.40 15.48
N LEU A 15 15.51 14.73 15.66
CA LEU A 15 16.71 15.50 15.38
C LEU A 15 17.90 15.05 16.24
N SER A 16 17.68 14.72 17.51
CA SER A 16 18.71 14.15 18.37
C SER A 16 19.20 12.78 17.90
N ARG A 17 18.30 11.92 17.44
CA ARG A 17 18.64 10.62 16.84
C ARG A 17 19.44 10.77 15.57
N VAL A 18 19.01 11.68 14.69
CA VAL A 18 19.72 12.03 13.44
C VAL A 18 21.14 12.51 13.77
N ARG A 19 21.25 13.49 14.69
CA ARG A 19 22.58 13.99 15.15
C ARG A 19 23.46 12.86 15.65
N LYS A 20 22.95 11.99 16.51
CA LYS A 20 23.70 10.85 17.03
C LYS A 20 24.15 9.91 15.91
N SER A 21 23.24 9.57 14.98
CA SER A 21 23.54 8.70 13.83
C SER A 21 24.65 9.27 12.95
N LEU A 22 24.67 10.60 12.74
CA LEU A 22 25.73 11.28 12.00
C LEU A 22 27.06 11.24 12.74
N LEU A 23 27.05 11.49 14.05
CA LEU A 23 28.25 11.43 14.89
C LEU A 23 28.85 10.01 14.97
N ASP A 24 27.99 8.99 15.05
CA ASP A 24 28.39 7.58 15.09
C ASP A 24 28.81 7.06 13.70
N LYS A 25 28.86 7.91 12.67
CA LYS A 25 29.17 7.57 11.25
C LYS A 25 28.30 6.45 10.69
N ARG A 26 27.06 6.34 11.14
CA ARG A 26 26.04 5.38 10.67
C ARG A 26 24.76 6.09 10.24
N PRO A 27 24.82 7.12 9.37
CA PRO A 27 23.64 7.84 8.94
C PRO A 27 22.74 6.93 8.06
N ASN A 28 21.44 7.21 8.09
CA ASN A 28 20.52 6.64 7.14
C ASN A 28 20.83 7.17 5.72
N ARG A 29 20.92 6.29 4.73
CA ARG A 29 21.26 6.62 3.34
C ARG A 29 20.30 7.64 2.72
N LEU A 30 18.99 7.50 2.97
CA LEU A 30 17.98 8.46 2.48
C LEU A 30 18.21 9.86 3.05
N LEU A 31 18.52 9.94 4.35
CA LEU A 31 18.81 11.22 5.00
C LEU A 31 20.05 11.88 4.41
N VAL A 32 21.10 11.13 4.16
CA VAL A 32 22.33 11.64 3.51
C VAL A 32 22.02 12.15 2.10
N ASN A 33 21.25 11.38 1.32
CA ASN A 33 20.84 11.78 -0.02
C ASN A 33 19.99 13.05 0.02
N TYR A 34 19.07 13.18 0.97
CA TYR A 34 18.24 14.38 1.14
C TYR A 34 19.06 15.60 1.51
N ILE A 35 19.98 15.49 2.47
CA ILE A 35 20.83 16.61 2.91
C ILE A 35 21.78 17.05 1.79
N ASN A 36 22.32 16.11 1.02
CA ASN A 36 23.27 16.40 -0.05
C ASN A 36 22.61 16.79 -1.38
N ALA A 37 21.30 16.60 -1.52
CA ALA A 37 20.59 16.93 -2.77
C ALA A 37 20.83 18.36 -3.29
N PRO A 38 20.85 19.41 -2.45
CA PRO A 38 21.15 20.76 -2.91
C PRO A 38 22.60 20.91 -3.43
N LEU A 39 23.55 20.18 -2.84
CA LEU A 39 24.98 20.22 -3.21
C LEU A 39 25.25 19.49 -4.53
N MET A 40 24.43 18.46 -4.82
CA MET A 40 24.54 17.68 -6.08
C MET A 40 23.83 18.33 -7.27
N SER A 41 23.10 19.40 -7.07
CA SER A 41 22.26 20.03 -8.09
C SER A 41 23.00 20.83 -9.17
N GLY A 42 24.33 20.92 -9.12
CA GLY A 42 25.13 21.73 -10.03
C GLY A 42 25.31 21.22 -11.46
N GLY A 43 24.97 19.97 -11.79
CA GLY A 43 25.30 19.40 -13.10
C GLY A 43 24.29 18.45 -13.74
N ASN A 44 23.33 17.89 -12.99
CA ASN A 44 22.48 16.78 -13.47
C ASN A 44 20.98 17.07 -13.52
N ARG A 45 20.58 18.35 -13.54
CA ARG A 45 19.17 18.69 -13.77
C ARG A 45 18.81 18.39 -15.23
N GLN A 46 17.98 17.39 -15.45
CA GLN A 46 17.39 17.14 -16.76
C GLN A 46 16.09 17.91 -16.89
N SER A 47 15.93 18.67 -17.97
CA SER A 47 14.64 19.23 -18.33
C SER A 47 13.73 18.06 -18.75
N ILE A 48 12.73 17.74 -17.95
CA ILE A 48 11.74 16.70 -18.31
C ILE A 48 10.81 17.16 -19.45
N CYS A 49 10.78 18.45 -19.77
CA CYS A 49 9.93 19.03 -20.81
C CYS A 49 10.60 19.00 -22.22
N SER A 50 11.31 17.93 -22.56
CA SER A 50 11.84 17.70 -23.90
C SER A 50 11.22 16.50 -24.56
N ILE A 51 11.09 16.50 -25.88
CA ILE A 51 10.53 15.35 -26.64
C ILE A 51 11.29 14.07 -26.34
N GLU A 52 12.61 14.15 -26.18
CA GLU A 52 13.46 13.00 -25.83
C GLU A 52 13.06 12.41 -24.47
N ASN A 53 12.87 13.26 -23.47
CA ASN A 53 12.44 12.81 -22.14
C ASN A 53 10.99 12.35 -22.12
N TYR A 54 10.10 12.92 -22.92
CA TYR A 54 8.75 12.40 -23.10
C TYR A 54 8.78 10.98 -23.68
N ARG A 55 9.56 10.70 -24.72
CA ARG A 55 9.74 9.35 -25.26
C ARG A 55 10.33 8.40 -24.24
N LYS A 56 11.36 8.83 -23.49
CA LYS A 56 12.00 8.03 -22.46
C LYS A 56 11.04 7.60 -21.35
N TRP A 57 10.19 8.52 -20.87
CA TRP A 57 9.40 8.29 -19.66
C TRP A 57 7.94 7.94 -19.93
N LEU A 58 7.43 8.18 -21.13
CA LEU A 58 6.06 7.88 -21.53
C LEU A 58 5.96 6.74 -22.55
N GLY A 59 7.06 6.02 -22.78
CA GLY A 59 7.03 4.79 -23.56
C GLY A 59 6.20 3.71 -22.87
N PRO A 60 5.54 2.81 -23.65
CA PRO A 60 4.65 1.76 -23.10
C PRO A 60 5.30 0.90 -22.03
N GLU A 61 6.60 0.65 -22.14
CA GLU A 61 7.40 -0.15 -21.21
C GLU A 61 7.52 0.47 -19.81
N ARG A 62 7.31 1.80 -19.71
CA ARG A 62 7.37 2.54 -18.44
C ARG A 62 6.03 2.60 -17.72
N TYR A 63 4.93 2.31 -18.39
CA TYR A 63 3.61 2.32 -17.76
C TYR A 63 3.50 1.18 -16.75
N PRO A 64 2.97 1.44 -15.54
CA PRO A 64 2.70 0.41 -14.55
C PRO A 64 1.73 -0.63 -15.10
N LEU A 65 1.84 -1.88 -14.65
CA LEU A 65 0.94 -2.95 -15.05
C LEU A 65 -0.39 -2.91 -14.28
N GLY A 66 -0.37 -2.37 -13.06
CA GLY A 66 -1.58 -2.09 -12.30
C GLY A 66 -2.15 -0.72 -12.65
N ARG A 67 -3.48 -0.59 -12.58
CA ARG A 67 -4.18 0.68 -12.68
C ARG A 67 -5.34 0.71 -11.70
N TRP A 68 -5.50 1.86 -11.04
CA TRP A 68 -6.70 2.11 -10.24
C TRP A 68 -7.90 2.40 -11.16
N PRO A 69 -9.11 1.86 -10.86
CA PRO A 69 -10.30 2.14 -11.67
C PRO A 69 -10.58 3.63 -11.78
N SER A 70 -10.57 4.15 -13.00
CA SER A 70 -10.78 5.57 -13.25
C SER A 70 -11.34 5.80 -14.66
N GLU A 71 -12.34 6.66 -14.76
CA GLU A 71 -12.87 7.16 -16.04
C GLU A 71 -11.90 8.12 -16.76
N PHE A 72 -10.94 8.67 -16.01
CA PHE A 72 -9.94 9.60 -16.54
C PHE A 72 -8.57 8.93 -16.65
N SER A 73 -7.90 9.16 -17.77
CA SER A 73 -6.48 8.86 -17.89
C SER A 73 -5.67 9.97 -17.23
N PRO A 74 -4.55 9.66 -16.55
CA PRO A 74 -3.65 10.69 -16.04
C PRO A 74 -3.22 11.63 -17.17
N ALA A 75 -3.15 12.92 -16.87
CA ALA A 75 -2.57 13.91 -17.77
C ALA A 75 -1.06 13.67 -17.98
N LEU A 76 -0.47 14.24 -19.04
CA LEU A 76 0.91 13.97 -19.46
C LEU A 76 1.91 14.00 -18.28
N MET A 77 1.95 15.09 -17.50
CA MET A 77 2.90 15.21 -16.40
C MET A 77 2.54 14.32 -15.20
N GLN A 78 1.26 14.01 -14.99
CA GLN A 78 0.84 13.05 -13.96
C GLN A 78 1.33 11.65 -14.33
N GLN A 79 1.13 11.23 -15.58
CA GLN A 79 1.61 9.93 -16.05
C GLN A 79 3.14 9.83 -15.99
N MET A 80 3.84 10.90 -16.39
CA MET A 80 5.30 10.96 -16.28
C MET A 80 5.76 10.81 -14.83
N ALA A 81 5.11 11.51 -13.89
CA ALA A 81 5.43 11.41 -12.47
C ALA A 81 5.20 9.99 -11.92
N ILE A 82 4.11 9.31 -12.31
CA ILE A 82 3.84 7.91 -11.97
C ILE A 82 4.96 7.02 -12.50
N ASN A 83 5.31 7.14 -13.79
CA ASN A 83 6.29 6.29 -14.43
C ASN A 83 7.69 6.48 -13.82
N ILE A 84 8.09 7.71 -13.51
CA ILE A 84 9.37 8.01 -12.85
C ILE A 84 9.39 7.47 -11.41
N ALA A 85 8.30 7.67 -10.64
CA ALA A 85 8.22 7.20 -9.27
C ALA A 85 8.30 5.67 -9.17
N LEU A 86 7.78 4.96 -10.16
CA LEU A 86 7.73 3.50 -10.23
C LEU A 86 8.90 2.86 -10.98
N ALA A 87 9.79 3.68 -11.57
CA ALA A 87 10.92 3.17 -12.34
C ALA A 87 11.86 2.32 -11.45
N GLU A 88 12.27 1.17 -11.96
CA GLU A 88 13.17 0.24 -11.25
C GLU A 88 14.52 0.88 -10.90
N GLU A 89 14.97 1.84 -11.69
CA GLU A 89 16.17 2.64 -11.43
C GLU A 89 16.08 3.41 -10.10
N ASN A 90 14.85 3.79 -9.68
CA ASN A 90 14.57 4.39 -8.39
C ASN A 90 14.25 3.33 -7.31
N ALA A 91 13.83 2.14 -7.70
CA ALA A 91 13.52 1.01 -6.83
C ALA A 91 14.76 0.25 -6.35
N GLY A 92 15.93 0.52 -6.93
CA GLY A 92 17.21 -0.10 -6.53
C GLY A 92 17.67 0.23 -5.11
N GLY A 93 16.71 0.33 -4.19
CA GLY A 93 16.84 0.55 -2.76
C GLY A 93 17.15 2.01 -2.40
N CYS A 94 16.27 2.67 -1.70
CA CYS A 94 16.51 3.97 -1.09
C CYS A 94 16.54 5.19 -2.02
N GLY A 95 15.52 5.34 -2.88
CA GLY A 95 15.28 6.59 -3.62
C GLY A 95 14.39 7.58 -2.85
N ILE A 96 14.62 8.88 -3.05
CA ILE A 96 13.69 9.94 -2.68
C ILE A 96 13.17 10.55 -3.96
N PHE A 97 11.85 10.57 -4.12
CA PHE A 97 11.18 11.20 -5.24
C PHE A 97 10.22 12.26 -4.73
N SER A 98 10.32 13.47 -5.23
CA SER A 98 9.47 14.59 -4.84
C SER A 98 8.62 15.05 -6.02
N VAL A 99 7.30 15.16 -5.78
CA VAL A 99 6.34 15.69 -6.75
C VAL A 99 5.83 17.03 -6.24
N ASN A 100 6.17 18.10 -6.92
CA ASN A 100 5.65 19.43 -6.64
C ASN A 100 4.55 19.77 -7.65
N GLY A 101 3.44 20.31 -7.16
CA GLY A 101 2.32 20.76 -7.98
C GLY A 101 1.36 21.61 -7.16
N PRO A 102 0.70 22.62 -7.77
CA PRO A 102 -0.33 23.40 -7.13
C PRO A 102 -1.46 22.54 -6.54
N PRO A 103 -2.27 23.06 -5.61
CA PRO A 103 -3.51 22.44 -5.20
C PRO A 103 -4.41 22.13 -6.41
N GLY A 104 -5.10 20.98 -6.40
CA GLY A 104 -6.01 20.60 -7.50
C GLY A 104 -5.36 19.91 -8.70
N THR A 105 -4.03 19.76 -8.75
CA THR A 105 -3.32 19.10 -9.88
C THR A 105 -3.37 17.58 -9.87
N GLY A 106 -4.20 16.97 -9.02
CA GLY A 106 -4.40 15.51 -8.99
C GLY A 106 -3.28 14.71 -8.32
N LYS A 107 -2.52 15.32 -7.37
CA LYS A 107 -1.49 14.58 -6.61
C LYS A 107 -2.04 13.32 -5.92
N THR A 108 -3.26 13.38 -5.38
CA THR A 108 -3.92 12.21 -4.77
C THR A 108 -4.25 11.13 -5.80
N THR A 109 -4.56 11.52 -7.04
CA THR A 109 -4.82 10.58 -8.15
C THR A 109 -3.57 9.79 -8.51
N LEU A 110 -2.40 10.43 -8.48
CA LEU A 110 -1.09 9.76 -8.63
C LEU A 110 -0.91 8.58 -7.69
N LEU A 111 -1.28 8.77 -6.41
CA LEU A 111 -1.12 7.74 -5.38
C LEU A 111 -1.94 6.49 -5.67
N LYS A 112 -3.10 6.63 -6.29
CA LYS A 112 -3.98 5.49 -6.62
C LYS A 112 -3.29 4.52 -7.57
N ASP A 113 -2.67 5.01 -8.63
CA ASP A 113 -1.96 4.15 -9.60
C ASP A 113 -0.67 3.55 -9.00
N ILE A 114 0.04 4.30 -8.15
CA ILE A 114 1.19 3.76 -7.40
C ILE A 114 0.75 2.62 -6.48
N ILE A 115 -0.36 2.79 -5.75
CA ILE A 115 -0.91 1.75 -4.87
C ILE A 115 -1.31 0.52 -5.69
N ALA A 116 -2.01 0.71 -6.81
CA ALA A 116 -2.42 -0.40 -7.69
C ALA A 116 -1.21 -1.19 -8.19
N GLU A 117 -0.15 -0.50 -8.62
CA GLU A 117 1.08 -1.14 -9.08
C GLU A 117 1.79 -1.91 -7.97
N TYR A 118 1.89 -1.36 -6.76
CA TYR A 118 2.51 -2.05 -5.62
C TYR A 118 1.77 -3.33 -5.25
N VAL A 119 0.44 -3.30 -5.29
CA VAL A 119 -0.39 -4.50 -5.08
C VAL A 119 -0.15 -5.53 -6.19
N VAL A 120 -0.09 -5.11 -7.46
CA VAL A 120 0.18 -6.00 -8.59
C VAL A 120 1.58 -6.60 -8.51
N ARG A 121 2.61 -5.82 -8.21
CA ARG A 121 4.00 -6.32 -8.05
C ARG A 121 4.11 -7.36 -6.94
N ARG A 122 3.48 -7.11 -5.78
CA ARG A 122 3.46 -8.11 -4.71
C ARG A 122 2.67 -9.36 -5.10
N ALA A 123 1.53 -9.22 -5.78
CA ALA A 123 0.76 -10.34 -6.31
C ALA A 123 1.60 -11.19 -7.28
N ARG A 124 2.47 -10.56 -8.08
CA ARG A 124 3.38 -11.29 -8.97
C ARG A 124 4.33 -12.21 -8.19
N LEU A 125 4.86 -11.73 -7.05
CA LEU A 125 5.68 -12.57 -6.17
C LEU A 125 4.87 -13.67 -5.46
N LEU A 126 3.62 -13.37 -5.06
CA LEU A 126 2.72 -14.39 -4.51
C LEU A 126 2.42 -15.49 -5.53
N ALA A 127 2.31 -15.14 -6.80
CA ALA A 127 2.04 -16.09 -7.87
C ALA A 127 3.19 -17.09 -8.13
N ASP A 128 4.39 -16.85 -7.60
CA ASP A 128 5.54 -17.76 -7.68
C ASP A 128 5.65 -18.72 -6.49
N LEU A 129 4.74 -18.64 -5.51
CA LEU A 129 4.72 -19.54 -4.36
C LEU A 129 4.01 -20.85 -4.70
N ASN A 130 4.45 -22.00 -4.15
CA ASN A 130 3.69 -23.24 -4.28
C ASN A 130 2.45 -23.23 -3.38
N GLN A 131 2.56 -22.66 -2.18
CA GLN A 131 1.47 -22.51 -1.23
C GLN A 131 1.64 -21.21 -0.43
N PRO A 132 0.57 -20.66 0.18
CA PRO A 132 0.64 -19.37 0.89
C PRO A 132 1.69 -19.34 2.01
N ASP A 133 1.86 -20.43 2.74
CA ASP A 133 2.80 -20.49 3.87
C ASP A 133 4.28 -20.48 3.45
N ASP A 134 4.59 -20.66 2.16
CA ASP A 134 5.95 -20.54 1.61
C ASP A 134 6.46 -19.08 1.57
N ALA A 135 5.59 -18.11 1.81
CA ALA A 135 5.98 -16.72 2.02
C ALA A 135 6.78 -16.51 3.31
N PHE A 136 6.72 -17.46 4.23
CA PHE A 136 7.26 -17.35 5.58
C PHE A 136 8.33 -18.40 5.86
N THR A 137 9.18 -18.13 6.86
CA THR A 137 10.18 -19.07 7.35
C THR A 137 9.52 -20.39 7.82
N GLU A 138 10.25 -21.48 7.69
CA GLU A 138 9.76 -22.79 8.18
C GLU A 138 9.72 -22.82 9.71
N THR A 139 10.80 -22.36 10.34
CA THR A 139 10.92 -22.35 11.79
C THR A 139 10.30 -21.09 12.37
N PRO A 140 9.37 -21.21 13.33
CA PRO A 140 8.79 -20.06 13.99
C PRO A 140 9.77 -19.42 14.99
N LEU A 141 9.66 -18.11 15.15
CA LEU A 141 10.14 -17.39 16.32
C LEU A 141 9.16 -17.65 17.47
N LEU A 142 9.65 -18.16 18.58
CA LEU A 142 8.85 -18.36 19.79
C LEU A 142 8.94 -17.12 20.67
N VAL A 143 7.87 -16.34 20.66
CA VAL A 143 7.78 -15.05 21.37
C VAL A 143 7.16 -15.29 22.76
N LYS A 144 7.89 -14.91 23.80
CA LYS A 144 7.43 -15.08 25.18
C LYS A 144 6.41 -14.02 25.54
N SER A 145 5.25 -14.43 26.02
CA SER A 145 4.25 -13.53 26.59
C SER A 145 4.61 -13.14 28.02
N LEU A 146 4.17 -11.93 28.43
CA LEU A 146 4.21 -11.50 29.85
C LEU A 146 3.33 -12.41 30.75
N GLU A 147 2.34 -13.11 30.16
CA GLU A 147 1.59 -14.14 30.85
C GLU A 147 2.46 -15.38 31.02
N ALA A 148 2.72 -15.76 32.28
CA ALA A 148 3.62 -16.84 32.63
C ALA A 148 3.28 -18.14 31.89
N GLY A 149 4.32 -18.78 31.34
CA GLY A 149 4.20 -20.08 30.65
C GLY A 149 3.57 -20.01 29.24
N LYS A 150 3.23 -18.82 28.71
CA LYS A 150 2.69 -18.68 27.36
C LYS A 150 3.74 -18.19 26.39
N SER A 151 3.79 -18.83 25.23
CA SER A 151 4.57 -18.36 24.08
C SER A 151 3.71 -18.38 22.81
N GLN A 152 4.03 -17.48 21.87
CA GLN A 152 3.34 -17.35 20.60
C GLN A 152 4.30 -17.64 19.45
N LYS A 153 3.83 -18.36 18.44
CA LYS A 153 4.56 -18.58 17.20
C LYS A 153 4.40 -17.39 16.29
N THR A 154 5.52 -16.81 15.87
CA THR A 154 5.58 -15.75 14.85
C THR A 154 6.53 -16.21 13.75
N PHE A 155 6.21 -15.95 12.51
CA PHE A 155 6.99 -16.39 11.36
C PHE A 155 7.59 -15.18 10.63
N GLY A 156 8.91 -15.24 10.36
CA GLY A 156 9.56 -14.25 9.52
C GLY A 156 9.07 -14.34 8.08
N LEU A 157 8.95 -13.22 7.38
CA LEU A 157 8.86 -13.25 5.92
C LEU A 157 10.19 -13.74 5.36
N GLN A 158 10.13 -14.57 4.31
CA GLN A 158 11.36 -15.07 3.68
C GLN A 158 12.18 -13.92 3.09
N THR A 159 13.41 -13.79 3.54
CA THR A 159 14.39 -12.85 2.99
C THR A 159 14.72 -13.23 1.53
N GLY A 160 14.93 -12.20 0.68
CA GLY A 160 15.28 -12.41 -0.73
C GLY A 160 14.10 -12.60 -1.68
N ARG A 161 12.87 -12.76 -1.18
CA ARG A 161 11.66 -12.80 -2.02
C ARG A 161 11.03 -11.44 -2.28
N GLY A 162 11.48 -10.37 -1.61
CA GLY A 162 10.97 -9.01 -1.80
C GLY A 162 9.52 -8.76 -1.35
N LEU A 163 8.87 -9.72 -0.68
CA LEU A 163 7.46 -9.60 -0.28
C LEU A 163 7.19 -8.47 0.73
N ALA A 164 8.20 -8.10 1.54
CA ALA A 164 8.14 -7.00 2.50
C ALA A 164 8.22 -5.62 1.84
N ASP A 165 8.69 -5.53 0.59
CA ASP A 165 9.02 -4.27 -0.09
C ASP A 165 7.80 -3.53 -0.64
N TYR A 166 6.59 -4.06 -0.43
CA TYR A 166 5.35 -3.52 -0.98
C TYR A 166 4.35 -3.02 0.08
N GLY A 167 4.77 -2.87 1.32
CA GLY A 167 3.97 -2.18 2.33
C GLY A 167 4.02 -0.67 2.12
N ILE A 168 2.87 0.00 2.17
CA ILE A 168 2.77 1.45 1.93
C ILE A 168 2.35 2.15 3.22
N LEU A 169 3.18 3.08 3.68
CA LEU A 169 2.86 3.97 4.77
C LEU A 169 2.66 5.39 4.25
N VAL A 170 1.49 5.98 4.52
CA VAL A 170 1.18 7.37 4.19
C VAL A 170 1.23 8.21 5.45
N THR A 171 1.96 9.31 5.42
CA THR A 171 2.07 10.23 6.55
C THR A 171 1.84 11.68 6.13
N SER A 172 1.27 12.48 7.02
CA SER A 172 1.11 13.92 6.80
C SER A 172 1.15 14.67 8.14
N CYS A 173 1.48 15.97 8.08
CA CYS A 173 1.31 16.88 9.21
C CYS A 173 -0.18 17.20 9.46
N ASN A 174 -1.03 17.06 8.44
CA ASN A 174 -2.45 17.37 8.50
C ASN A 174 -3.28 16.10 8.72
N ASN A 175 -4.04 16.05 9.82
CA ASN A 175 -4.98 14.97 10.11
C ASN A 175 -6.00 14.77 8.99
N THR A 176 -6.56 15.85 8.45
CA THR A 176 -7.57 15.80 7.38
C THR A 176 -7.02 15.15 6.11
N ALA A 177 -5.77 15.42 5.74
CA ALA A 177 -5.14 14.79 4.58
C ALA A 177 -4.97 13.28 4.78
N VAL A 178 -4.56 12.85 5.99
CA VAL A 178 -4.46 11.42 6.35
C VAL A 178 -5.85 10.76 6.34
N GLU A 179 -6.86 11.45 6.87
CA GLU A 179 -8.25 10.97 6.89
C GLU A 179 -8.82 10.82 5.49
N ASN A 180 -8.63 11.82 4.63
CA ASN A 180 -9.13 11.78 3.26
C ASN A 180 -8.56 10.57 2.50
N ILE A 181 -7.26 10.36 2.53
CA ILE A 181 -6.64 9.20 1.87
C ILE A 181 -7.21 7.89 2.45
N THR A 182 -7.33 7.80 3.77
CA THR A 182 -7.82 6.57 4.43
C THR A 182 -9.26 6.24 4.09
N PHE A 183 -10.12 7.26 4.00
CA PHE A 183 -11.56 7.06 3.79
C PHE A 183 -11.94 7.06 2.30
N GLU A 184 -11.25 7.83 1.47
CA GLU A 184 -11.59 7.90 0.05
C GLU A 184 -11.15 6.65 -0.75
N LEU A 185 -10.04 6.02 -0.39
CA LEU A 185 -9.55 4.83 -1.10
C LEU A 185 -10.53 3.65 -1.05
N PRO A 186 -11.10 3.26 0.12
CA PRO A 186 -12.02 2.14 0.20
C PRO A 186 -13.47 2.48 -0.16
N GLU A 187 -13.87 3.76 -0.16
CA GLU A 187 -15.27 4.17 -0.31
C GLU A 187 -15.79 3.90 -1.73
N THR A 188 -16.90 3.15 -1.84
CA THR A 188 -17.51 2.77 -3.12
C THR A 188 -17.96 3.98 -3.93
N SER A 189 -18.45 5.03 -3.29
CA SER A 189 -18.87 6.27 -3.96
C SER A 189 -17.72 7.04 -4.63
N LYS A 190 -16.49 6.67 -4.37
CA LYS A 190 -15.27 7.24 -5.00
C LYS A 190 -14.75 6.43 -6.18
N LEU A 191 -15.37 5.29 -6.47
CA LEU A 191 -15.17 4.58 -7.72
C LEU A 191 -16.01 5.22 -8.84
N PRO A 192 -15.54 5.15 -10.09
CA PRO A 192 -16.36 5.59 -11.23
C PRO A 192 -17.61 4.72 -11.37
N THR A 193 -18.69 5.31 -11.84
CA THR A 193 -19.92 4.55 -12.17
C THR A 193 -19.74 3.72 -13.44
N ALA A 194 -20.57 2.69 -13.60
CA ALA A 194 -20.56 1.88 -14.83
C ALA A 194 -20.84 2.74 -16.06
N GLU A 195 -21.69 3.77 -15.94
CA GLU A 195 -22.00 4.71 -17.04
C GLU A 195 -20.77 5.57 -17.39
N ALA A 196 -20.04 6.08 -16.40
CA ALA A 196 -18.81 6.87 -16.61
C ALA A 196 -17.73 6.02 -17.29
N MET A 197 -17.54 4.78 -16.87
CA MET A 197 -16.59 3.84 -17.48
C MET A 197 -16.98 3.50 -18.92
N SER A 198 -18.26 3.28 -19.18
CA SER A 198 -18.76 3.04 -20.54
C SER A 198 -18.49 4.23 -21.47
N LYS A 199 -18.67 5.46 -20.98
CA LYS A 199 -18.31 6.68 -21.74
C LYS A 199 -16.80 6.79 -21.98
N ALA A 200 -15.99 6.28 -21.08
CA ALA A 200 -14.53 6.21 -21.23
C ALA A 200 -14.07 5.09 -22.19
N GLY A 201 -15.00 4.27 -22.68
CA GLY A 201 -14.73 3.21 -23.67
C GLY A 201 -14.42 1.84 -23.06
N HIS A 202 -14.66 1.64 -21.76
CA HIS A 202 -14.48 0.34 -21.13
C HIS A 202 -15.53 0.07 -20.03
N SER A 203 -15.66 -1.17 -19.59
CA SER A 203 -16.58 -1.58 -18.55
C SER A 203 -15.93 -1.49 -17.17
N LEU A 204 -16.72 -1.19 -16.14
CA LEU A 204 -16.25 -1.26 -14.75
C LEU A 204 -15.92 -2.72 -14.38
N VAL A 205 -14.69 -2.95 -13.99
CA VAL A 205 -14.23 -4.27 -13.50
C VAL A 205 -14.78 -4.54 -12.10
N PHE A 206 -14.84 -3.50 -11.28
CA PHE A 206 -15.39 -3.52 -9.92
C PHE A 206 -16.90 -3.30 -10.01
N SER A 207 -17.68 -4.38 -10.08
CA SER A 207 -19.14 -4.29 -10.22
C SER A 207 -19.79 -3.77 -8.94
N GLU A 208 -20.83 -2.92 -9.10
CA GLU A 208 -21.65 -2.44 -7.98
C GLU A 208 -22.16 -3.60 -7.11
N GLY A 209 -22.07 -3.45 -5.79
CA GLY A 209 -22.60 -4.39 -4.81
C GLY A 209 -21.76 -5.63 -4.53
N LYS A 210 -20.60 -5.82 -5.14
CA LYS A 210 -19.68 -6.91 -4.76
C LYS A 210 -18.71 -6.42 -3.71
N ASP A 211 -18.71 -7.08 -2.57
CA ASP A 211 -17.68 -7.00 -1.54
C ASP A 211 -16.42 -7.71 -2.06
N LEU A 212 -15.49 -6.91 -2.61
CA LEU A 212 -14.37 -7.46 -3.38
C LEU A 212 -13.23 -7.91 -2.48
N PHE A 213 -12.70 -7.03 -1.69
CA PHE A 213 -11.51 -7.28 -0.87
C PHE A 213 -11.82 -6.90 0.57
N PHE A 214 -12.57 -7.76 1.27
CA PHE A 214 -13.02 -7.51 2.65
C PHE A 214 -13.72 -6.16 2.84
N GLY A 215 -14.56 -5.76 1.87
CA GLY A 215 -15.26 -4.48 1.86
C GLY A 215 -16.26 -4.32 3.00
N ASP A 216 -16.83 -5.42 3.52
CA ASP A 216 -17.64 -5.44 4.72
C ASP A 216 -16.84 -4.98 5.96
N LEU A 217 -15.62 -5.49 6.14
CA LEU A 217 -14.73 -5.05 7.21
C LEU A 217 -14.32 -3.59 7.04
N ALA A 218 -14.06 -3.17 5.81
CA ALA A 218 -13.77 -1.78 5.50
C ALA A 218 -14.99 -0.88 5.75
N SER A 219 -16.21 -1.34 5.42
CA SER A 219 -17.46 -0.63 5.73
C SER A 219 -17.67 -0.46 7.23
N ASN A 220 -17.39 -1.50 8.03
CA ASN A 220 -17.38 -1.40 9.49
C ASN A 220 -16.45 -0.28 9.97
N MET A 221 -15.25 -0.20 9.41
CA MET A 221 -14.27 0.84 9.75
C MET A 221 -14.71 2.23 9.33
N LEU A 222 -15.31 2.39 8.14
CA LEU A 222 -15.80 3.69 7.65
C LEU A 222 -16.93 4.24 8.52
N ASN A 223 -17.76 3.36 9.10
CA ASN A 223 -18.92 3.73 9.90
C ASN A 223 -18.67 3.65 11.42
N GLY A 224 -17.52 3.11 11.84
CA GLY A 224 -17.23 2.86 13.26
C GLY A 224 -18.21 1.88 13.92
N ASN A 225 -18.84 1.01 13.13
CA ASN A 225 -19.94 0.14 13.55
C ASN A 225 -19.97 -1.16 12.75
N THR A 226 -20.22 -2.28 13.42
CA THR A 226 -20.29 -3.62 12.80
C THR A 226 -21.70 -4.03 12.35
N ASP A 227 -22.71 -3.20 12.58
CA ASP A 227 -24.09 -3.44 12.15
C ASP A 227 -24.32 -2.89 10.73
N PRO A 228 -24.46 -3.74 9.69
CA PRO A 228 -24.65 -3.28 8.32
C PRO A 228 -25.89 -2.40 8.13
N GLY A 229 -26.94 -2.60 8.95
CA GLY A 229 -28.16 -1.79 8.90
C GLY A 229 -27.97 -0.32 9.31
N LYS A 230 -26.84 -0.01 9.95
CA LYS A 230 -26.47 1.36 10.38
C LYS A 230 -25.40 2.00 9.52
N HIS A 231 -24.96 1.33 8.46
CA HIS A 231 -23.93 1.87 7.57
C HIS A 231 -24.50 2.95 6.67
N THR A 232 -23.88 4.12 6.67
CA THR A 232 -24.16 5.24 5.75
C THR A 232 -23.17 5.27 4.59
N LYS A 233 -22.01 4.62 4.74
CA LYS A 233 -20.97 4.51 3.72
C LYS A 233 -20.68 3.05 3.43
N GLN A 234 -20.46 2.75 2.16
CA GLN A 234 -20.09 1.42 1.70
C GLN A 234 -18.64 1.44 1.23
N ALA A 235 -17.91 0.38 1.52
CA ALA A 235 -16.56 0.19 1.01
C ALA A 235 -16.51 -0.97 0.03
N TRP A 236 -15.72 -0.82 -1.02
CA TRP A 236 -15.46 -1.86 -2.00
C TRP A 236 -14.29 -2.78 -1.62
N GLY A 237 -13.41 -2.33 -0.74
CA GLY A 237 -12.26 -3.11 -0.32
C GLY A 237 -11.51 -2.52 0.87
N LEU A 238 -10.83 -3.38 1.62
CA LEU A 238 -10.00 -3.01 2.77
C LEU A 238 -8.60 -2.55 2.29
N ILE A 239 -8.55 -1.44 1.59
CA ILE A 239 -7.33 -0.93 0.94
C ILE A 239 -6.46 -0.13 1.90
N SER A 240 -7.08 0.58 2.83
CA SER A 240 -6.37 1.49 3.73
C SER A 240 -6.90 1.41 5.16
N ALA A 241 -6.01 1.66 6.12
CA ALA A 241 -6.38 1.80 7.54
C ALA A 241 -5.55 2.88 8.22
N ARG A 242 -6.18 3.62 9.14
CA ARG A 242 -5.54 4.62 9.99
C ARG A 242 -5.12 3.99 11.31
N LEU A 243 -3.82 3.93 11.60
CA LEU A 243 -3.28 3.21 12.76
C LEU A 243 -2.47 4.09 13.74
N GLY A 244 -2.44 5.40 13.55
CA GLY A 244 -1.56 6.30 14.33
C GLY A 244 -1.96 6.54 15.79
N LYS A 245 -3.25 6.36 16.14
CA LYS A 245 -3.78 6.60 17.50
C LYS A 245 -4.26 5.30 18.12
N GLY A 246 -4.17 5.19 19.45
CA GLY A 246 -4.58 3.99 20.19
C GLY A 246 -6.05 3.59 19.95
N ASP A 247 -6.96 4.57 19.85
CA ASP A 247 -8.37 4.28 19.57
C ASP A 247 -8.58 3.73 18.16
N ASN A 248 -7.82 4.21 17.18
CA ASN A 248 -7.88 3.67 15.81
C ASN A 248 -7.34 2.23 15.77
N ILE A 249 -6.23 1.96 16.47
CA ILE A 249 -5.66 0.61 16.58
C ILE A 249 -6.67 -0.31 17.28
N ARG A 250 -7.32 0.14 18.34
CA ARG A 250 -8.35 -0.65 19.05
C ARG A 250 -9.54 -0.96 18.14
N SER A 251 -10.11 0.05 17.48
CA SER A 251 -11.21 -0.14 16.54
C SER A 251 -10.84 -1.08 15.41
N PHE A 252 -9.66 -0.91 14.81
CA PHE A 252 -9.15 -1.78 13.75
C PHE A 252 -8.95 -3.23 14.26
N SER A 253 -8.38 -3.40 15.43
CA SER A 253 -8.20 -4.72 16.05
C SER A 253 -9.54 -5.44 16.23
N GLU A 254 -10.55 -4.76 16.77
CA GLU A 254 -11.86 -5.36 17.05
C GLU A 254 -12.64 -5.63 15.75
N MET A 255 -12.71 -4.67 14.83
CA MET A 255 -13.58 -4.76 13.66
C MET A 255 -12.95 -5.54 12.50
N VAL A 256 -11.62 -5.57 12.40
CA VAL A 256 -10.91 -6.15 11.26
C VAL A 256 -10.09 -7.39 11.63
N LEU A 257 -9.21 -7.32 12.64
CA LEU A 257 -8.25 -8.41 12.86
C LEU A 257 -8.83 -9.58 13.65
N ARG A 258 -9.67 -9.32 14.64
CA ARG A 258 -10.24 -10.43 15.47
C ARG A 258 -11.00 -11.47 14.65
N PRO A 259 -11.75 -11.16 13.58
CA PRO A 259 -12.35 -12.16 12.72
C PRO A 259 -11.38 -13.20 12.15
N PHE A 260 -10.14 -12.80 11.83
CA PHE A 260 -9.13 -13.70 11.26
C PHE A 260 -8.44 -14.60 12.29
N VAL A 261 -8.35 -14.18 13.55
CA VAL A 261 -7.55 -14.88 14.58
C VAL A 261 -8.38 -15.69 15.57
N SER A 262 -9.68 -15.64 15.48
CA SER A 262 -10.63 -16.18 16.45
C SER A 262 -10.67 -17.71 16.56
N LYS A 263 -10.13 -18.45 15.60
CA LYS A 263 -9.91 -19.90 15.76
C LYS A 263 -8.89 -20.26 16.86
N MET A 264 -8.13 -19.26 17.32
CA MET A 264 -7.23 -19.42 18.46
C MET A 264 -7.92 -19.12 19.82
N SER A 265 -9.21 -18.70 19.79
CA SER A 265 -10.07 -18.49 20.95
C SER A 265 -11.49 -19.04 20.65
N PRO A 266 -12.11 -19.86 21.50
CA PRO A 266 -13.29 -20.68 21.18
C PRO A 266 -14.62 -19.91 21.24
N LYS A 267 -14.78 -18.81 20.47
CA LYS A 267 -16.08 -18.17 20.28
C LYS A 267 -16.69 -18.56 18.93
N ARG A 268 -17.88 -19.19 18.94
CA ARG A 268 -18.58 -19.76 17.78
C ARG A 268 -18.84 -18.79 16.61
N ASP A 269 -19.01 -17.50 16.87
CA ASP A 269 -19.38 -16.52 15.83
C ASP A 269 -18.26 -16.28 14.83
N ASN A 270 -17.03 -16.44 15.24
CA ASN A 270 -15.86 -16.13 14.42
C ASN A 270 -15.51 -17.27 13.42
N GLU A 271 -15.91 -18.51 13.69
CA GLU A 271 -15.78 -19.61 12.71
C GLU A 271 -16.71 -19.41 11.51
N LYS A 272 -17.86 -18.78 11.73
CA LYS A 272 -18.82 -18.44 10.68
C LYS A 272 -18.22 -17.42 9.72
N VAL A 273 -17.65 -16.33 10.25
CA VAL A 273 -17.01 -15.26 9.44
C VAL A 273 -15.86 -15.81 8.58
N MET A 274 -14.99 -16.65 9.17
CA MET A 274 -13.90 -17.26 8.39
C MET A 274 -14.39 -18.24 7.32
N ARG A 275 -15.52 -18.90 7.55
CA ARG A 275 -16.15 -19.77 6.54
C ARG A 275 -16.75 -18.94 5.41
N GLU A 276 -17.39 -17.82 5.72
CA GLU A 276 -17.92 -16.88 4.74
C GLU A 276 -16.81 -16.30 3.86
N PHE A 277 -15.68 -15.88 4.45
CA PHE A 277 -14.53 -15.41 3.68
C PHE A 277 -13.94 -16.49 2.77
N LYS A 278 -13.84 -17.73 3.24
CA LYS A 278 -13.40 -18.88 2.41
C LYS A 278 -14.29 -19.12 1.20
N ASN A 279 -15.57 -18.84 1.32
CA ASN A 279 -16.52 -19.02 0.21
C ASN A 279 -16.46 -17.86 -0.79
N ARG A 280 -15.90 -16.70 -0.42
CA ARG A 280 -15.79 -15.52 -1.29
C ARG A 280 -14.55 -15.54 -2.18
N PHE A 281 -13.49 -16.14 -1.72
CA PHE A 281 -12.24 -16.21 -2.48
C PHE A 281 -12.03 -17.61 -3.06
N PRO A 282 -11.50 -17.71 -4.30
CA PRO A 282 -11.13 -18.99 -4.87
C PRO A 282 -9.97 -19.63 -4.07
N SER A 283 -9.67 -20.90 -4.37
CA SER A 283 -8.44 -21.51 -3.86
C SER A 283 -7.21 -20.71 -4.33
N PHE A 284 -6.11 -20.84 -3.60
CA PHE A 284 -4.89 -20.09 -3.91
C PHE A 284 -4.39 -20.39 -5.34
N ASP A 285 -4.42 -21.66 -5.75
CA ASP A 285 -4.00 -22.11 -7.08
C ASP A 285 -4.86 -21.49 -8.20
N ILE A 286 -6.18 -21.42 -8.01
CA ILE A 286 -7.09 -20.81 -8.98
C ILE A 286 -6.81 -19.30 -9.05
N ALA A 287 -6.65 -18.63 -7.91
CA ALA A 287 -6.33 -17.21 -7.87
C ALA A 287 -4.99 -16.90 -8.58
N GLN A 288 -3.97 -17.74 -8.39
CA GLN A 288 -2.68 -17.63 -9.08
C GLN A 288 -2.84 -17.76 -10.60
N GLN A 289 -3.58 -18.77 -11.05
CA GLN A 289 -3.80 -19.01 -12.49
C GLN A 289 -4.51 -17.85 -13.16
N GLU A 290 -5.59 -17.32 -12.58
CA GLU A 290 -6.32 -16.17 -13.12
C GLU A 290 -5.48 -14.90 -13.11
N PHE A 291 -4.73 -14.64 -12.04
CA PHE A 291 -3.79 -13.52 -11.99
C PHE A 291 -2.72 -13.63 -13.08
N LEU A 292 -2.05 -14.78 -13.22
CA LEU A 292 -0.99 -14.99 -14.22
C LEU A 292 -1.53 -14.92 -15.66
N LYS A 293 -2.74 -15.38 -15.88
CA LYS A 293 -3.43 -15.25 -17.18
C LYS A 293 -3.65 -13.78 -17.53
N GLN A 294 -4.20 -12.99 -16.61
CA GLN A 294 -4.41 -11.56 -16.81
C GLN A 294 -3.08 -10.79 -16.94
N TYR A 295 -2.07 -11.15 -16.15
CA TYR A 295 -0.73 -10.58 -16.24
C TYR A 295 -0.14 -10.72 -17.65
N ARG A 296 -0.27 -11.91 -18.27
CA ARG A 296 0.20 -12.15 -19.64
C ARG A 296 -0.58 -11.34 -20.67
N ILE A 297 -1.88 -11.11 -20.46
CA ILE A 297 -2.71 -10.26 -21.33
C ILE A 297 -2.18 -8.82 -21.28
N VAL A 298 -1.99 -8.26 -20.08
CA VAL A 298 -1.49 -6.89 -19.92
C VAL A 298 -0.09 -6.74 -20.53
N GLU A 299 0.83 -7.69 -20.29
CA GLU A 299 2.17 -7.70 -20.88
C GLU A 299 2.13 -7.73 -22.42
N ARG A 300 1.23 -8.50 -23.01
CA ARG A 300 1.03 -8.55 -24.46
C ARG A 300 0.52 -7.22 -24.99
N LEU A 301 -0.52 -6.66 -24.37
CA LEU A 301 -1.09 -5.38 -24.75
C LEU A 301 -0.05 -4.27 -24.63
N ARG A 302 0.72 -4.23 -23.53
CA ARG A 302 1.79 -3.25 -23.34
C ARG A 302 2.81 -3.25 -24.49
N ARG A 303 3.11 -4.41 -25.07
CA ARG A 303 4.03 -4.53 -26.21
C ARG A 303 3.36 -4.16 -27.55
N SER A 304 2.04 -4.21 -27.65
CA SER A 304 1.30 -3.92 -28.88
C SER A 304 0.85 -2.45 -29.01
N VAL A 305 0.75 -1.73 -27.87
CA VAL A 305 0.37 -0.31 -27.89
C VAL A 305 1.57 0.56 -28.21
N SER A 306 1.29 1.71 -28.82
CA SER A 306 2.30 2.71 -29.16
C SER A 306 1.88 4.08 -28.65
N CYS A 307 2.86 4.93 -28.30
CA CYS A 307 2.60 6.31 -27.98
C CYS A 307 2.14 7.09 -29.21
N ASN A 308 1.12 7.92 -29.05
CA ASN A 308 0.76 8.91 -30.03
C ASN A 308 1.75 10.09 -29.95
N GLU A 309 2.76 10.10 -30.80
CA GLU A 309 3.78 11.15 -30.84
C GLU A 309 3.23 12.53 -31.27
N GLU A 310 2.07 12.59 -31.91
CA GLU A 310 1.42 13.87 -32.26
C GLU A 310 1.10 14.69 -31.03
N VAL A 311 0.84 14.03 -29.88
CA VAL A 311 0.64 14.70 -28.59
C VAL A 311 1.80 15.59 -28.24
N PHE A 312 3.03 15.19 -28.52
CA PHE A 312 4.25 15.97 -28.22
C PHE A 312 4.47 17.18 -29.15
N ARG A 313 3.65 17.31 -30.19
CA ARG A 313 3.68 18.43 -31.14
C ARG A 313 2.51 19.40 -30.95
N MET A 314 1.60 19.10 -30.02
CA MET A 314 0.46 19.96 -29.71
C MET A 314 0.92 21.24 -29.00
N ALA A 315 0.06 22.25 -28.98
CA ALA A 315 0.26 23.43 -28.12
C ALA A 315 0.29 22.98 -26.65
N ASP A 316 1.10 23.66 -25.83
CA ASP A 316 1.40 23.26 -24.43
C ASP A 316 0.16 22.92 -23.61
N GLU A 317 -0.89 23.71 -23.67
CA GLU A 317 -2.13 23.47 -22.90
C GLU A 317 -2.82 22.15 -23.29
N LYS A 318 -2.91 21.88 -24.60
CA LYS A 318 -3.49 20.62 -25.10
C LYS A 318 -2.59 19.43 -24.80
N MET A 319 -1.28 19.60 -24.94
CA MET A 319 -0.30 18.58 -24.63
C MET A 319 -0.37 18.19 -23.14
N GLN A 320 -0.39 19.16 -22.24
CA GLN A 320 -0.43 18.92 -20.80
C GLN A 320 -1.71 18.21 -20.33
N SER A 321 -2.83 18.44 -21.00
CA SER A 321 -4.11 17.78 -20.70
C SER A 321 -4.29 16.42 -21.36
N SER A 322 -3.34 16.00 -22.20
CA SER A 322 -3.40 14.76 -22.99
C SER A 322 -2.63 13.63 -22.34
N ASN A 323 -2.98 12.39 -22.68
CA ASN A 323 -2.17 11.20 -22.38
C ASN A 323 -1.73 10.55 -23.71
N PRO A 324 -0.43 10.41 -23.97
CA PRO A 324 0.06 9.89 -25.25
C PRO A 324 -0.19 8.40 -25.44
N LEU A 325 -0.50 7.66 -24.38
CA LEU A 325 -0.83 6.23 -24.41
C LEU A 325 -2.29 5.96 -23.98
N LYS A 326 -3.21 6.84 -24.36
CA LYS A 326 -4.63 6.58 -24.09
C LYS A 326 -5.14 5.40 -24.94
N ASN A 327 -5.31 4.25 -24.30
CA ASN A 327 -5.83 3.03 -24.92
C ASN A 327 -6.79 2.33 -23.96
N ALA A 328 -8.09 2.32 -24.29
CA ALA A 328 -9.15 1.79 -23.45
C ALA A 328 -9.00 0.28 -23.14
N GLU A 329 -8.55 -0.51 -24.11
CA GLU A 329 -8.33 -1.94 -23.91
C GLU A 329 -7.17 -2.22 -22.94
N PHE A 330 -6.06 -1.50 -23.11
CA PHE A 330 -4.91 -1.59 -22.21
C PHE A 330 -5.26 -1.11 -20.80
N ASP A 331 -5.96 0.01 -20.69
CA ASP A 331 -6.38 0.56 -19.40
C ASP A 331 -7.32 -0.40 -18.66
N LYS A 332 -8.33 -0.96 -19.35
CA LYS A 332 -9.21 -1.98 -18.78
C LYS A 332 -8.44 -3.22 -18.33
N ALA A 333 -7.53 -3.71 -19.16
CA ALA A 333 -6.75 -4.90 -18.82
C ALA A 333 -5.88 -4.69 -17.56
N ARG A 334 -5.34 -3.48 -17.35
CA ARG A 334 -4.57 -3.09 -16.17
C ARG A 334 -5.43 -2.99 -14.91
N GLU A 335 -6.66 -2.47 -15.04
CA GLU A 335 -7.64 -2.44 -13.94
C GLU A 335 -8.06 -3.86 -13.55
N GLU A 336 -8.29 -4.74 -14.53
CA GLU A 336 -8.58 -6.14 -14.31
C GLU A 336 -7.42 -6.87 -13.60
N LEU A 337 -6.18 -6.56 -13.99
CA LEU A 337 -5.00 -7.12 -13.31
C LEU A 337 -4.91 -6.68 -11.86
N PHE A 338 -5.21 -5.44 -11.55
CA PHE A 338 -5.28 -4.96 -10.17
C PHE A 338 -6.38 -5.69 -9.37
N TYR A 339 -7.55 -5.91 -9.99
CA TYR A 339 -8.61 -6.71 -9.38
C TYR A 339 -8.14 -8.14 -9.07
N GLN A 340 -7.54 -8.83 -10.05
CA GLN A 340 -7.03 -10.19 -9.86
C GLN A 340 -5.90 -10.25 -8.81
N ALA A 341 -5.10 -9.20 -8.70
CA ALA A 341 -4.10 -9.07 -7.67
C ALA A 341 -4.73 -9.01 -6.27
N LEU A 342 -5.82 -8.27 -6.09
CA LEU A 342 -6.56 -8.23 -4.82
C LEU A 342 -7.19 -9.59 -4.49
N VAL A 343 -7.77 -10.28 -5.48
CA VAL A 343 -8.31 -11.63 -5.30
C VAL A 343 -7.21 -12.60 -4.84
N LEU A 344 -6.02 -12.55 -5.44
CA LEU A 344 -4.88 -13.36 -5.03
C LEU A 344 -4.41 -13.05 -3.59
N HIS A 345 -4.36 -11.77 -3.21
CA HIS A 345 -4.06 -11.37 -1.83
C HIS A 345 -5.13 -11.88 -0.85
N GLY A 346 -6.41 -11.76 -1.19
CA GLY A 346 -7.50 -12.29 -0.38
C GLY A 346 -7.39 -13.81 -0.20
N SER A 347 -7.17 -14.52 -1.29
CA SER A 347 -6.95 -15.97 -1.23
C SER A 347 -5.71 -16.34 -0.40
N PHE A 348 -4.61 -15.61 -0.53
CA PHE A 348 -3.39 -15.80 0.27
C PHE A 348 -3.67 -15.68 1.78
N VAL A 349 -4.29 -14.58 2.24
CA VAL A 349 -4.52 -14.35 3.67
C VAL A 349 -5.51 -15.34 4.27
N ILE A 350 -6.51 -15.77 3.50
CA ILE A 350 -7.49 -16.76 3.96
C ILE A 350 -6.87 -18.15 4.12
N ASN A 351 -5.94 -18.53 3.28
CA ASN A 351 -5.36 -19.86 3.24
C ASN A 351 -4.03 -20.00 4.00
N SER A 352 -3.36 -18.90 4.40
CA SER A 352 -2.11 -18.97 5.16
C SER A 352 -2.33 -19.12 6.66
N TYR A 353 -1.82 -20.23 7.23
CA TYR A 353 -1.77 -20.43 8.68
C TYR A 353 -0.71 -19.51 9.34
N LYS A 354 0.49 -19.42 8.74
CA LYS A 354 1.59 -18.63 9.30
C LYS A 354 1.26 -17.14 9.34
N TRP A 355 0.56 -16.63 8.33
CA TRP A 355 0.04 -15.28 8.32
C TRP A 355 -0.91 -15.01 9.50
N ARG A 356 -1.84 -15.91 9.77
CA ARG A 356 -2.76 -15.78 10.92
C ARG A 356 -2.02 -15.79 12.27
N CYS A 357 -0.97 -16.59 12.41
CA CYS A 357 -0.10 -16.55 13.59
C CYS A 357 0.52 -15.16 13.77
N ASN A 358 1.00 -14.55 12.70
CA ASN A 358 1.57 -13.21 12.75
C ASN A 358 0.54 -12.15 13.12
N LEU A 359 -0.69 -12.23 12.64
CA LEU A 359 -1.76 -11.32 13.08
C LEU A 359 -2.11 -11.49 14.55
N TYR A 360 -2.12 -12.72 15.05
CA TYR A 360 -2.30 -12.93 16.49
C TYR A 360 -1.18 -12.30 17.31
N SER A 361 0.06 -12.45 16.84
CA SER A 361 1.22 -11.79 17.46
C SER A 361 1.13 -10.27 17.38
N LEU A 362 0.59 -9.71 16.29
CA LEU A 362 0.36 -8.27 16.15
C LEU A 362 -0.67 -7.76 17.17
N LEU A 363 -1.77 -8.48 17.36
CA LEU A 363 -2.76 -8.14 18.39
C LEU A 363 -2.14 -8.18 19.80
N ALA A 364 -1.39 -9.23 20.11
CA ALA A 364 -0.70 -9.35 21.40
C ALA A 364 0.35 -8.24 21.59
N PHE A 365 1.00 -7.82 20.51
CA PHE A 365 1.93 -6.67 20.51
C PHE A 365 1.20 -5.38 20.88
N TRP A 366 0.06 -5.10 20.26
CA TRP A 366 -0.73 -3.90 20.53
C TRP A 366 -1.40 -3.92 21.91
N ASP A 367 -1.72 -5.10 22.42
CA ASP A 367 -2.20 -5.32 23.80
C ASP A 367 -1.07 -5.24 24.84
N ASN A 368 0.16 -4.89 24.45
CA ASN A 368 1.36 -4.82 25.30
C ASN A 368 1.67 -6.13 26.06
N LYS A 369 1.45 -7.28 25.42
CA LYS A 369 1.70 -8.60 26.03
C LYS A 369 3.12 -9.10 25.89
N TYR A 370 4.05 -8.32 25.36
CA TYR A 370 5.44 -8.68 25.13
C TYR A 370 6.41 -7.71 25.77
N MET A 371 7.58 -8.23 26.17
CA MET A 371 8.72 -7.42 26.60
C MET A 371 9.31 -6.63 25.41
N PRO A 372 10.05 -5.52 25.65
CA PRO A 372 10.66 -4.72 24.57
C PRO A 372 11.52 -5.54 23.61
N GLU A 373 12.33 -6.46 24.10
CA GLU A 373 13.24 -7.31 23.32
C GLU A 373 12.44 -8.22 22.36
N GLU A 374 11.35 -8.79 22.84
CA GLU A 374 10.44 -9.61 22.03
C GLU A 374 9.71 -8.75 20.97
N LYS A 375 9.37 -7.50 21.32
CA LYS A 375 8.77 -6.55 20.37
C LYS A 375 9.74 -6.20 19.24
N GLU A 376 11.00 -5.91 19.53
CA GLU A 376 12.02 -5.65 18.51
C GLU A 376 12.21 -6.85 17.57
N LEU A 377 12.19 -8.06 18.10
CA LEU A 377 12.38 -9.28 17.34
C LEU A 377 11.29 -9.50 16.26
N ILE A 378 10.04 -9.20 16.60
CA ILE A 378 8.90 -9.60 15.73
C ILE A 378 8.25 -8.46 14.95
N PHE A 379 8.44 -7.21 15.37
CA PHE A 379 7.61 -6.10 14.89
C PHE A 379 7.59 -5.96 13.37
N SER A 380 8.74 -6.03 12.73
CA SER A 380 8.84 -5.94 11.26
C SER A 380 8.07 -7.05 10.56
N HIS A 381 8.13 -8.27 11.09
CA HIS A 381 7.45 -9.43 10.51
C HIS A 381 5.93 -9.31 10.64
N VAL A 382 5.43 -8.89 11.80
CA VAL A 382 3.99 -8.78 12.02
C VAL A 382 3.39 -7.57 11.31
N LEU A 383 4.12 -6.43 11.24
CA LEU A 383 3.67 -5.26 10.49
C LEU A 383 3.68 -5.53 8.98
N ASN A 384 4.73 -6.15 8.45
CA ASN A 384 4.77 -6.52 7.03
C ASN A 384 3.71 -7.57 6.67
N SER A 385 3.34 -8.45 7.61
CA SER A 385 2.21 -9.37 7.42
C SER A 385 0.87 -8.63 7.34
N LEU A 386 0.70 -7.52 8.07
CA LEU A 386 -0.52 -6.71 7.99
C LEU A 386 -0.74 -6.12 6.59
N PHE A 387 0.32 -5.73 5.90
CA PHE A 387 0.22 -5.13 4.57
C PHE A 387 -0.34 -6.08 3.49
N PHE A 388 -0.39 -7.40 3.72
CA PHE A 388 -1.11 -8.31 2.81
C PHE A 388 -2.62 -8.13 2.89
N LEU A 389 -3.14 -7.75 4.05
CA LEU A 389 -4.56 -7.50 4.27
C LEU A 389 -4.93 -6.04 4.00
N VAL A 390 -4.09 -5.10 4.39
CA VAL A 390 -4.29 -3.66 4.24
C VAL A 390 -3.06 -3.06 3.55
N PRO A 391 -3.07 -2.94 2.23
CA PRO A 391 -1.91 -2.46 1.46
C PRO A 391 -1.38 -1.10 1.90
N VAL A 392 -2.27 -0.21 2.38
CA VAL A 392 -1.95 1.16 2.78
C VAL A 392 -2.28 1.38 4.24
N VAL A 393 -1.29 1.76 5.02
CA VAL A 393 -1.48 2.24 6.39
C VAL A 393 -1.22 3.73 6.43
N SER A 394 -2.03 4.48 7.15
CA SER A 394 -1.88 5.92 7.29
C SER A 394 -1.72 6.35 8.75
N THR A 395 -0.90 7.39 8.96
CA THR A 395 -0.65 7.97 10.28
C THR A 395 -0.23 9.44 10.15
N THR A 396 -0.20 10.16 11.25
CA THR A 396 0.36 11.52 11.29
C THR A 396 1.84 11.52 11.64
N PHE A 397 2.58 12.57 11.31
CA PHE A 397 3.98 12.70 11.72
C PHE A 397 4.17 12.59 13.23
N ALA A 398 3.26 13.16 14.01
CA ALA A 398 3.31 13.05 15.47
C ALA A 398 3.19 11.61 16.00
N SER A 399 2.54 10.73 15.23
CA SER A 399 2.29 9.34 15.63
C SER A 399 3.24 8.33 14.99
N VAL A 400 3.89 8.67 13.87
CA VAL A 400 4.71 7.73 13.10
C VAL A 400 5.88 7.19 13.92
N GLN A 401 6.51 8.03 14.73
CA GLN A 401 7.62 7.64 15.60
C GLN A 401 7.22 6.51 16.55
N LYS A 402 6.09 6.67 17.24
CA LYS A 402 5.57 5.66 18.16
C LYS A 402 5.11 4.40 17.44
N MET A 403 4.49 4.58 16.28
CA MET A 403 4.00 3.47 15.46
C MET A 403 5.14 2.58 14.96
N LEU A 404 6.28 3.16 14.58
CA LEU A 404 7.44 2.46 14.03
C LEU A 404 8.59 2.29 15.04
N GLU A 405 8.35 2.46 16.34
CA GLU A 405 9.37 2.44 17.38
C GLU A 405 10.28 1.21 17.33
N TYR A 406 9.68 0.05 17.00
CA TYR A 406 10.38 -1.24 16.94
C TYR A 406 10.70 -1.68 15.50
N MET A 407 10.49 -0.80 14.51
CA MET A 407 10.80 -1.10 13.12
C MET A 407 12.31 -1.06 12.87
N GLY A 408 12.84 -2.11 12.28
CA GLY A 408 14.21 -2.13 11.80
C GLY A 408 14.44 -1.12 10.66
N ARG A 409 15.71 -0.82 10.38
CA ARG A 409 16.08 0.06 9.27
C ARG A 409 15.75 -0.58 7.93
N GLU A 410 15.28 0.22 6.97
CA GLU A 410 15.02 -0.19 5.58
C GLU A 410 14.05 -1.38 5.43
N GLN A 411 13.08 -1.51 6.35
CA GLN A 411 12.11 -2.61 6.37
C GLN A 411 10.70 -2.18 5.95
N LEU A 412 10.52 -0.95 5.50
CA LEU A 412 9.28 -0.43 4.94
C LEU A 412 9.44 -0.27 3.43
N GLY A 413 8.46 -0.74 2.66
CA GLY A 413 8.52 -0.70 1.21
C GLY A 413 8.43 0.71 0.64
N LEU A 414 7.36 1.45 0.97
CA LEU A 414 7.14 2.81 0.48
C LEU A 414 6.64 3.72 1.60
N LEU A 415 7.27 4.88 1.73
CA LEU A 415 6.81 5.96 2.58
C LEU A 415 6.36 7.14 1.71
N ILE A 416 5.12 7.57 1.87
CA ILE A 416 4.51 8.72 1.19
C ILE A 416 4.29 9.81 2.24
N VAL A 417 4.74 11.03 1.92
CA VAL A 417 4.71 12.18 2.82
C VAL A 417 3.95 13.35 2.21
#